data_2058f25879350c50815f8078e3890d4a
#
_entry.id   2058f25879350c50815f8078e3890d4a
#
_cell.length_a   1.000
_cell.length_b   1.000
_cell.length_c   1.000
_cell.angle_alpha   90.00
_cell.angle_beta   90.00
_cell.angle_gamma   90.00
#
_symmetry.space_group_name_H-M   'P 1'
#
loop_
_entity.id
_entity.type
_entity.pdbx_description
1 polymer ?
#
loop_
_entity_poly.entity_id
_entity_poly.type
_entity_poly.pdbx_seq_one_letter_code
_entity_poly.pdbx_strand_id
1 'polypeptide(L)'
;RHRSRNDRRIVEWANALRSTFEPVVQLHLYPRAQIDMVLYVHQQDGGVFPAMIHACTLALMDAGVAMSDYVTAMTCGLYGSTALLDLNVTEQMDLPYATVAILPRTGGVPLLQLDTRVHKDRFDTMMRTCVEAAEVLQSELDAAIRGRTAQLVEAAVASRPRPMDR
;
A
#
# COMPACT_ATOMS: atom_id res chain seq x y z
N ARG A 1 24.43 -10.29 -5.59
CA ARG A 1 23.93 -11.48 -4.86
C ARG A 1 22.50 -11.72 -5.33
N HIS A 2 22.24 -12.73 -6.14
CA HIS A 2 20.88 -13.18 -6.43
C HIS A 2 20.24 -13.63 -5.10
N ARG A 3 19.29 -12.85 -4.58
CA ARG A 3 18.44 -13.30 -3.48
C ARG A 3 17.63 -14.48 -3.98
N SER A 4 17.73 -15.62 -3.30
CA SER A 4 16.93 -16.80 -3.62
C SER A 4 15.44 -16.42 -3.52
N ARG A 5 14.63 -16.86 -4.50
CA ARG A 5 13.16 -16.75 -4.45
C ARG A 5 12.53 -17.43 -3.22
N ASN A 6 13.32 -18.22 -2.49
CA ASN A 6 12.91 -18.95 -1.30
C ASN A 6 13.39 -18.30 0.02
N ASP A 7 13.81 -17.04 0.00
CA ASP A 7 14.09 -16.34 1.25
C ASP A 7 12.78 -16.25 2.06
N ARG A 8 12.80 -16.78 3.28
CA ARG A 8 11.65 -16.84 4.20
C ARG A 8 10.94 -15.49 4.33
N ARG A 9 11.71 -14.40 4.42
CA ARG A 9 11.18 -13.03 4.52
C ARG A 9 10.38 -12.62 3.28
N ILE A 10 10.83 -13.02 2.08
CA ILE A 10 10.11 -12.74 0.83
C ILE A 10 8.79 -13.48 0.80
N VAL A 11 8.79 -14.75 1.24
CA VAL A 11 7.57 -15.56 1.31
C VAL A 11 6.58 -14.98 2.33
N GLU A 12 7.06 -14.55 3.49
CA GLU A 12 6.23 -13.90 4.52
C GLU A 12 5.60 -12.60 3.98
N TRP A 13 6.37 -11.75 3.31
CA TRP A 13 5.86 -10.53 2.68
C TRP A 13 4.86 -10.82 1.55
N ALA A 14 5.14 -11.82 0.71
CA ALA A 14 4.22 -12.20 -0.36
C ALA A 14 2.88 -12.70 0.20
N ASN A 15 2.90 -13.52 1.26
CA ASN A 15 1.69 -13.98 1.93
C ASN A 15 0.93 -12.84 2.60
N ALA A 16 1.63 -11.92 3.26
CA ALA A 16 1.02 -10.76 3.90
C ALA A 16 0.37 -9.82 2.87
N LEU A 17 1.04 -9.55 1.74
CA LEU A 17 0.46 -8.77 0.64
C LEU A 17 -0.79 -9.46 0.08
N ARG A 18 -0.70 -10.77 -0.18
CA ARG A 18 -1.84 -11.52 -0.67
C ARG A 18 -3.04 -11.42 0.28
N SER A 19 -2.84 -11.68 1.57
CA SER A 19 -3.92 -11.61 2.57
C SER A 19 -4.49 -10.21 2.74
N THR A 20 -3.70 -9.16 2.47
CA THR A 20 -4.14 -7.76 2.51
C THR A 20 -5.04 -7.41 1.33
N PHE A 21 -4.69 -7.86 0.12
CA PHE A 21 -5.42 -7.48 -1.10
C PHE A 21 -6.56 -8.43 -1.47
N GLU A 22 -6.50 -9.71 -1.08
CA GLU A 22 -7.53 -10.71 -1.40
C GLU A 22 -8.95 -10.29 -0.98
N PRO A 23 -9.20 -9.71 0.22
CA PRO A 23 -10.52 -9.24 0.61
C PRO A 23 -10.93 -7.90 -0.03
N VAL A 24 -9.97 -7.16 -0.58
CA VAL A 24 -10.20 -5.82 -1.14
C VAL A 24 -10.51 -5.88 -2.63
N VAL A 25 -9.84 -6.78 -3.36
CA VAL A 25 -10.08 -6.99 -4.80
C VAL A 25 -11.39 -7.74 -5.01
N GLN A 26 -12.23 -7.26 -5.91
CA GLN A 26 -13.51 -7.88 -6.23
C GLN A 26 -13.31 -9.11 -7.15
N LEU A 27 -12.76 -10.18 -6.58
CA LEU A 27 -12.39 -11.40 -7.33
C LEU A 27 -13.56 -12.05 -8.07
N HIS A 28 -14.78 -11.85 -7.60
CA HIS A 28 -15.99 -12.38 -8.23
C HIS A 28 -16.23 -11.82 -9.64
N LEU A 29 -15.66 -10.66 -9.97
CA LEU A 29 -15.72 -10.05 -11.31
C LEU A 29 -14.73 -10.69 -12.29
N TYR A 30 -13.77 -11.46 -11.81
CA TYR A 30 -12.69 -12.04 -12.59
C TYR A 30 -12.69 -13.59 -12.55
N PRO A 31 -13.80 -14.26 -12.92
CA PRO A 31 -13.86 -15.72 -12.90
C PRO A 31 -12.85 -16.29 -13.90
N ARG A 32 -12.06 -17.29 -13.47
CA ARG A 32 -11.02 -17.95 -14.26
C ARG A 32 -9.85 -17.05 -14.67
N ALA A 33 -9.66 -15.90 -14.02
CA ALA A 33 -8.51 -15.03 -14.20
C ALA A 33 -7.52 -15.21 -13.05
N GLN A 34 -6.24 -14.93 -13.33
CA GLN A 34 -5.19 -14.87 -12.35
C GLN A 34 -4.64 -13.44 -12.34
N ILE A 35 -4.45 -12.87 -11.17
CA ILE A 35 -3.85 -11.55 -10.98
C ILE A 35 -2.51 -11.75 -10.29
N ASP A 36 -1.42 -11.50 -11.01
CA ASP A 36 -0.07 -11.60 -10.49
C ASP A 36 0.50 -10.21 -10.22
N MET A 37 0.93 -9.98 -8.99
CA MET A 37 1.61 -8.74 -8.59
C MET A 37 3.10 -9.03 -8.44
N VAL A 38 3.93 -8.36 -9.24
CA VAL A 38 5.39 -8.50 -9.21
C VAL A 38 6.00 -7.20 -8.72
N LEU A 39 6.77 -7.27 -7.64
CA LEU A 39 7.36 -6.12 -6.96
C LEU A 39 8.87 -6.16 -7.02
N TYR A 40 9.48 -5.05 -7.40
CA TYR A 40 10.92 -4.86 -7.42
C TYR A 40 11.31 -3.76 -6.43
N VAL A 41 12.06 -4.13 -5.40
CA VAL A 41 12.62 -3.17 -4.44
C VAL A 41 13.99 -2.71 -4.93
N HIS A 42 14.10 -1.46 -5.37
CA HIS A 42 15.35 -0.88 -5.87
C HIS A 42 16.29 -0.47 -4.73
N GLN A 43 15.73 0.17 -3.71
CA GLN A 43 16.46 0.66 -2.54
C GLN A 43 15.57 0.53 -1.32
N GLN A 44 16.16 0.31 -0.14
CA GLN A 44 15.41 0.28 1.11
C GLN A 44 16.15 1.10 2.17
N ASP A 45 15.36 1.90 2.89
CA ASP A 45 15.80 2.65 4.07
C ASP A 45 14.65 2.78 5.08
N GLY A 46 14.08 1.63 5.48
CA GLY A 46 12.85 1.56 6.27
C GLY A 46 11.58 1.68 5.41
N GLY A 47 10.42 1.48 6.02
CA GLY A 47 9.11 1.64 5.36
C GLY A 47 8.86 0.79 4.10
N VAL A 48 9.66 -0.26 3.86
CA VAL A 48 9.60 -1.04 2.60
C VAL A 48 8.25 -1.70 2.40
N PHE A 49 7.70 -2.29 3.46
CA PHE A 49 6.45 -3.02 3.35
C PHE A 49 5.23 -2.12 3.08
N PRO A 50 5.05 -0.96 3.76
CA PRO A 50 4.08 0.05 3.36
C PRO A 50 4.24 0.54 1.92
N ALA A 51 5.46 0.82 1.49
CA ALA A 51 5.74 1.24 0.10
C ALA A 51 5.30 0.17 -0.92
N MET A 52 5.52 -1.12 -0.62
CA MET A 52 5.04 -2.22 -1.46
C MET A 52 3.52 -2.25 -1.55
N ILE A 53 2.81 -2.01 -0.44
CA ILE A 53 1.34 -1.94 -0.42
C ILE A 53 0.85 -0.79 -1.29
N HIS A 54 1.43 0.41 -1.16
CA HIS A 54 1.06 1.57 -1.99
C HIS A 54 1.32 1.30 -3.47
N ALA A 55 2.46 0.70 -3.81
CA ALA A 55 2.78 0.34 -5.20
C ALA A 55 1.77 -0.67 -5.77
N CYS A 56 1.35 -1.67 -5.00
CA CYS A 56 0.31 -2.61 -5.40
C CYS A 56 -1.03 -1.91 -5.60
N THR A 57 -1.43 -1.02 -4.67
CA THR A 57 -2.68 -0.25 -4.78
C THR A 57 -2.71 0.55 -6.07
N LEU A 58 -1.65 1.32 -6.34
CA LEU A 58 -1.52 2.14 -7.56
C LEU A 58 -1.51 1.28 -8.83
N ALA A 59 -0.78 0.16 -8.83
CA ALA A 59 -0.70 -0.73 -9.97
C ALA A 59 -2.04 -1.41 -10.30
N LEU A 60 -2.78 -1.85 -9.29
CA LEU A 60 -4.11 -2.42 -9.47
C LEU A 60 -5.11 -1.40 -10.02
N MET A 61 -4.99 -0.15 -9.59
CA MET A 61 -5.83 0.93 -10.09
C MET A 61 -5.48 1.33 -11.54
N ASP A 62 -4.20 1.44 -11.86
CA ASP A 62 -3.75 1.72 -13.23
C ASP A 62 -4.13 0.58 -14.20
N ALA A 63 -4.13 -0.66 -13.71
CA ALA A 63 -4.61 -1.83 -14.45
C ALA A 63 -6.14 -1.92 -14.56
N GLY A 64 -6.89 -1.05 -13.90
CA GLY A 64 -8.36 -1.05 -13.92
C GLY A 64 -8.98 -2.22 -13.16
N VAL A 65 -8.26 -2.81 -12.20
CA VAL A 65 -8.79 -3.89 -11.37
C VAL A 65 -9.75 -3.33 -10.33
N ALA A 66 -10.97 -3.87 -10.28
CA ALA A 66 -12.00 -3.42 -9.35
C ALA A 66 -11.63 -3.76 -7.91
N MET A 67 -11.58 -2.74 -7.06
CA MET A 67 -11.33 -2.84 -5.63
C MET A 67 -12.48 -2.18 -4.85
N SER A 68 -12.74 -2.66 -3.64
CA SER A 68 -13.75 -2.07 -2.74
C SER A 68 -13.31 -0.73 -2.17
N ASP A 69 -12.00 -0.58 -1.92
CA ASP A 69 -11.39 0.62 -1.34
C ASP A 69 -9.91 0.70 -1.73
N TYR A 70 -9.28 1.85 -1.46
CA TYR A 70 -7.81 1.97 -1.48
C TYR A 70 -7.21 1.22 -0.30
N VAL A 71 -6.00 0.72 -0.45
CA VAL A 71 -5.21 0.22 0.67
C VAL A 71 -4.07 1.20 0.91
N THR A 72 -4.12 1.91 2.02
CA THR A 72 -3.01 2.74 2.51
C THR A 72 -2.30 2.02 3.64
N ALA A 73 -1.00 2.16 3.74
CA ALA A 73 -0.23 1.51 4.79
C ALA A 73 0.88 2.42 5.31
N MET A 74 1.24 2.23 6.55
CA MET A 74 2.34 2.98 7.16
C MET A 74 2.99 2.20 8.29
N THR A 75 4.22 2.59 8.59
CA THR A 75 4.93 2.15 9.77
C THR A 75 4.88 3.25 10.81
N CYS A 76 4.42 2.91 12.01
CA CYS A 76 4.41 3.81 13.15
C CYS A 76 5.26 3.24 14.27
N GLY A 77 6.21 3.99 14.76
CA GLY A 77 7.05 3.67 15.93
C GLY A 77 6.73 4.54 17.12
N LEU A 78 7.29 4.16 18.26
CA LEU A 78 7.16 4.90 19.51
C LEU A 78 8.53 5.31 20.05
N TYR A 79 8.74 6.59 20.21
CA TYR A 79 9.85 7.14 20.96
C TYR A 79 9.32 7.73 22.28
N GLY A 80 9.55 7.02 23.38
CA GLY A 80 8.93 7.39 24.66
C GLY A 80 7.41 7.32 24.61
N SER A 81 6.73 8.46 24.59
CA SER A 81 5.28 8.61 24.46
C SER A 81 4.85 9.18 23.11
N THR A 82 5.81 9.53 22.24
CA THR A 82 5.54 10.18 20.95
C THR A 82 5.49 9.13 19.85
N ALA A 83 4.43 9.14 19.05
CA ALA A 83 4.32 8.33 17.84
C ALA A 83 5.10 8.98 16.70
N LEU A 84 5.90 8.18 15.98
CA LEU A 84 6.69 8.58 14.82
C LEU A 84 6.18 7.77 13.62
N LEU A 85 5.97 8.45 12.50
CA LEU A 85 5.58 7.83 11.24
C LEU A 85 6.79 7.72 10.30
N ASP A 86 6.74 6.72 9.42
CA ASP A 86 7.71 6.49 8.35
C ASP A 86 9.15 6.33 8.87
N LEU A 87 9.34 5.31 9.68
CA LEU A 87 10.62 5.01 10.32
C LEU A 87 11.68 4.57 9.30
N ASN A 88 12.90 5.10 9.45
CA ASN A 88 14.08 4.61 8.73
C ASN A 88 14.59 3.28 9.30
N VAL A 89 15.59 2.67 8.64
CA VAL A 89 16.16 1.37 9.09
C VAL A 89 16.71 1.43 10.50
N THR A 90 17.37 2.51 10.88
CA THR A 90 17.98 2.67 12.22
C THR A 90 16.90 2.75 13.29
N GLU A 91 15.87 3.56 13.05
CA GLU A 91 14.73 3.71 13.95
C GLU A 91 13.93 2.41 14.10
N GLN A 92 13.76 1.65 13.02
CA GLN A 92 13.10 0.33 13.06
C GLN A 92 13.87 -0.71 13.89
N MET A 93 15.21 -0.58 13.99
CA MET A 93 16.03 -1.47 14.83
C MET A 93 15.92 -1.14 16.31
N ASP A 94 15.76 0.14 16.65
CA ASP A 94 15.85 0.64 18.02
C ASP A 94 14.49 0.85 18.69
N LEU A 95 13.44 1.12 17.90
CA LEU A 95 12.12 1.47 18.42
C LEU A 95 11.11 0.34 18.28
N PRO A 96 10.17 0.20 19.23
CA PRO A 96 8.99 -0.62 19.01
C PRO A 96 8.13 0.01 17.92
N TYR A 97 7.77 -0.77 16.91
CA TYR A 97 6.96 -0.27 15.80
C TYR A 97 5.87 -1.25 15.38
N ALA A 98 4.86 -0.71 14.73
CA ALA A 98 3.81 -1.47 14.06
C ALA A 98 3.70 -1.05 12.60
N THR A 99 3.42 -2.01 11.72
CA THR A 99 3.02 -1.75 10.35
C THR A 99 1.53 -2.01 10.22
N VAL A 100 0.80 -1.01 9.75
CA VAL A 100 -0.66 -1.03 9.66
C VAL A 100 -1.08 -0.72 8.23
N ALA A 101 -1.97 -1.54 7.66
CA ALA A 101 -2.70 -1.19 6.45
C ALA A 101 -4.14 -0.84 6.80
N ILE A 102 -4.66 0.20 6.20
CA ILE A 102 -5.98 0.76 6.49
C ILE A 102 -6.74 0.94 5.18
N LEU A 103 -8.05 0.74 5.25
CA LEU A 103 -9.01 1.06 4.21
C LEU A 103 -9.69 2.39 4.58
N PRO A 104 -9.28 3.54 4.02
CA PRO A 104 -9.66 4.84 4.55
C PRO A 104 -11.18 5.12 4.46
N ARG A 105 -11.87 4.61 3.44
CA ARG A 105 -13.32 4.83 3.24
C ARG A 105 -14.18 3.96 4.15
N THR A 106 -13.74 2.71 4.37
CA THR A 106 -14.50 1.71 5.15
C THR A 106 -14.06 1.65 6.60
N GLY A 107 -12.89 2.18 6.94
CA GLY A 107 -12.27 2.10 8.27
C GLY A 107 -11.74 0.71 8.62
N GLY A 108 -11.68 -0.20 7.65
CA GLY A 108 -11.16 -1.55 7.84
C GLY A 108 -9.64 -1.57 8.01
N VAL A 109 -9.13 -2.54 8.75
CA VAL A 109 -7.68 -2.78 8.94
C VAL A 109 -7.36 -4.17 8.41
N PRO A 110 -7.00 -4.30 7.10
CA PRO A 110 -6.70 -5.60 6.51
C PRO A 110 -5.36 -6.17 6.97
N LEU A 111 -4.47 -5.34 7.48
CA LEU A 111 -3.17 -5.78 8.00
C LEU A 111 -2.78 -5.00 9.25
N LEU A 112 -2.31 -5.74 10.25
CA LEU A 112 -1.64 -5.20 11.44
C LEU A 112 -0.49 -6.14 11.80
N GLN A 113 0.72 -5.64 11.74
CA GLN A 113 1.94 -6.35 12.18
C GLN A 113 2.58 -5.58 13.32
N LEU A 114 2.74 -6.24 14.45
CA LEU A 114 3.38 -5.70 15.65
C LEU A 114 4.41 -6.72 16.14
N ASP A 115 5.69 -6.42 16.01
CA ASP A 115 6.77 -7.35 16.34
C ASP A 115 7.23 -7.26 17.79
N THR A 116 6.80 -6.22 18.52
CA THR A 116 7.22 -5.95 19.89
C THR A 116 6.04 -5.80 20.84
N ARG A 117 6.30 -6.02 22.13
CA ARG A 117 5.29 -5.81 23.16
C ARG A 117 5.13 -4.32 23.44
N VAL A 118 3.92 -3.81 23.27
CA VAL A 118 3.56 -2.41 23.53
C VAL A 118 2.41 -2.37 24.53
N HIS A 119 2.44 -1.39 25.46
CA HIS A 119 1.31 -1.16 26.39
C HIS A 119 0.09 -0.68 25.61
N LYS A 120 -1.11 -1.07 26.06
CA LYS A 120 -2.37 -0.76 25.36
C LYS A 120 -2.53 0.72 25.03
N ASP A 121 -2.31 1.63 26.00
CA ASP A 121 -2.51 3.06 25.76
C ASP A 121 -1.57 3.64 24.70
N ARG A 122 -0.34 3.10 24.63
CA ARG A 122 0.63 3.46 23.59
C ARG A 122 0.23 2.91 22.23
N PHE A 123 -0.31 1.69 22.20
CA PHE A 123 -0.85 1.10 20.99
C PHE A 123 -2.04 1.91 20.45
N ASP A 124 -2.95 2.34 21.33
CA ASP A 124 -4.08 3.19 20.94
C ASP A 124 -3.60 4.53 20.33
N THR A 125 -2.52 5.10 20.87
CA THR A 125 -1.90 6.30 20.32
C THR A 125 -1.34 6.04 18.92
N MET A 126 -0.59 4.95 18.74
CA MET A 126 -0.07 4.56 17.41
C MET A 126 -1.19 4.39 16.39
N MET A 127 -2.25 3.67 16.76
CA MET A 127 -3.38 3.43 15.86
C MET A 127 -4.09 4.71 15.44
N ARG A 128 -4.31 5.65 16.37
CA ARG A 128 -4.90 6.97 16.03
C ARG A 128 -4.03 7.73 15.04
N THR A 129 -2.74 7.81 15.29
CA THR A 129 -1.80 8.48 14.38
C THR A 129 -1.78 7.82 13.00
N CYS A 130 -1.87 6.48 12.95
CA CYS A 130 -1.96 5.75 11.67
C CYS A 130 -3.26 6.08 10.92
N VAL A 131 -4.40 6.17 11.60
CA VAL A 131 -5.68 6.51 10.96
C VAL A 131 -5.65 7.92 10.38
N GLU A 132 -5.19 8.90 11.16
CA GLU A 132 -5.05 10.29 10.70
C GLU A 132 -4.13 10.40 9.47
N ALA A 133 -2.99 9.70 9.50
CA ALA A 133 -2.07 9.69 8.37
C ALA A 133 -2.62 8.94 7.14
N ALA A 134 -3.46 7.91 7.33
CA ALA A 134 -4.08 7.19 6.24
C ALA A 134 -5.00 8.08 5.38
N GLU A 135 -5.71 9.03 6.00
CA GLU A 135 -6.56 10.00 5.29
C GLU A 135 -5.70 10.94 4.41
N VAL A 136 -4.57 11.39 4.93
CA VAL A 136 -3.63 12.23 4.17
C VAL A 136 -3.07 11.44 2.98
N LEU A 137 -2.58 10.22 3.22
CA LEU A 137 -2.06 9.36 2.16
C LEU A 137 -3.11 9.04 1.10
N GLN A 138 -4.36 8.84 1.48
CA GLN A 138 -5.45 8.64 0.54
C GLN A 138 -5.61 9.84 -0.40
N SER A 139 -5.56 11.06 0.13
CA SER A 139 -5.68 12.28 -0.69
C SER A 139 -4.54 12.42 -1.69
N GLU A 140 -3.32 12.10 -1.29
CA GLU A 140 -2.15 12.13 -2.16
C GLU A 140 -2.21 11.05 -3.26
N LEU A 141 -2.60 9.82 -2.91
CA LEU A 141 -2.79 8.75 -3.87
C LEU A 141 -3.89 9.10 -4.89
N ASP A 142 -5.02 9.66 -4.43
CA ASP A 142 -6.12 10.08 -5.30
C ASP A 142 -5.67 11.20 -6.26
N ALA A 143 -4.89 12.17 -5.80
CA ALA A 143 -4.32 13.22 -6.63
C ALA A 143 -3.38 12.65 -7.72
N ALA A 144 -2.51 11.71 -7.34
CA ALA A 144 -1.60 11.05 -8.27
C ALA A 144 -2.35 10.26 -9.36
N ILE A 145 -3.40 9.53 -8.97
CA ILE A 145 -4.22 8.74 -9.89
C ILE A 145 -4.99 9.64 -10.85
N ARG A 146 -5.62 10.71 -10.34
CA ARG A 146 -6.33 11.68 -11.19
C ARG A 146 -5.40 12.33 -12.21
N GLY A 147 -4.19 12.72 -11.78
CA GLY A 147 -3.17 13.25 -12.69
C GLY A 147 -2.78 12.27 -13.79
N ARG A 148 -2.56 10.99 -13.42
CA ARG A 148 -2.25 9.93 -14.39
C ARG A 148 -3.39 9.66 -15.35
N THR A 149 -4.62 9.58 -14.85
CA THR A 149 -5.81 9.34 -15.66
C THR A 149 -6.03 10.47 -16.66
N ALA A 150 -5.85 11.73 -16.24
CA ALA A 150 -5.94 12.88 -17.15
C ALA A 150 -4.94 12.77 -18.31
N GLN A 151 -3.68 12.43 -18.03
CA GLN A 151 -2.65 12.22 -19.06
C GLN A 151 -3.02 11.09 -20.04
N LEU A 152 -3.57 9.98 -19.53
CA LEU A 152 -4.01 8.87 -20.37
C LEU A 152 -5.17 9.26 -21.26
N VAL A 153 -6.14 10.01 -20.76
CA VAL A 153 -7.27 10.52 -21.56
C VAL A 153 -6.78 11.47 -22.66
N GLU A 154 -5.89 12.40 -22.34
CA GLU A 154 -5.30 13.30 -23.35
C GLU A 154 -4.56 12.53 -24.44
N ALA A 155 -3.74 11.55 -24.06
CA ALA A 155 -3.01 10.70 -25.01
C ALA A 155 -3.97 9.88 -25.90
N ALA A 156 -5.04 9.34 -25.32
CA ALA A 156 -6.06 8.59 -26.05
C ALA A 156 -6.86 9.47 -27.02
N VAL A 157 -7.16 10.69 -26.65
CA VAL A 157 -7.84 11.67 -27.53
C VAL A 157 -6.91 12.09 -28.67
N ALA A 158 -5.63 12.36 -28.38
CA ALA A 158 -4.64 12.74 -29.38
C ALA A 158 -4.36 11.63 -30.41
N SER A 159 -4.49 10.37 -30.05
CA SER A 159 -4.27 9.20 -30.89
C SER A 159 -5.47 8.84 -31.78
N ARG A 160 -6.64 9.47 -31.60
CA ARG A 160 -7.81 9.20 -32.45
C ARG A 160 -7.57 9.71 -33.89
N PRO A 161 -7.75 8.85 -34.91
CA PRO A 161 -7.67 9.31 -36.31
C PRO A 161 -8.73 10.39 -36.53
N ARG A 162 -8.32 11.51 -37.18
CA ARG A 162 -9.27 12.53 -37.61
C ARG A 162 -10.29 11.89 -38.54
N PRO A 163 -11.61 12.17 -38.40
CA PRO A 163 -12.59 11.73 -39.39
C PRO A 163 -12.17 12.25 -40.74
N MET A 164 -12.07 11.35 -41.72
CA MET A 164 -11.86 11.75 -43.09
C MET A 164 -13.10 12.53 -43.54
N ASP A 165 -12.94 13.83 -43.77
CA ASP A 165 -13.95 14.65 -44.44
C ASP A 165 -14.22 14.01 -45.81
N ARG A 166 -15.43 13.54 -45.99
CA ARG A 166 -15.96 13.05 -47.25
C ARG A 166 -16.60 14.21 -48.01
#